data_06e0f10ae0eb81ac0a4755dc73824674
#
_entry.id   06e0f10ae0eb81ac0a4755dc73824674
#
_cell.length_a   1.000
_cell.length_b   1.000
_cell.length_c   1.000
_cell.angle_alpha   90.00
_cell.angle_beta   90.00
_cell.angle_gamma   90.00
#
_symmetry.space_group_name_H-M   'P 1'
#
loop_
_entity.id
_entity.type
_entity.pdbx_description
1 polymer ?
#
loop_
_entity_poly.entity_id
_entity_poly.type
_entity_poly.pdbx_seq_one_letter_code
_entity_poly.pdbx_strand_id
1 'polypeptide(L)'
;FTDAHSASAVCTPSRYALLTGEYAFRKDIWGPAPTRSPLLIDPTRTTLARVLKRRGYATACFGKWHLGFGSKPGPDWNADLKPGPLELGFDHYFGIPVVNSGVPHVWVENHRVVGLDPNDPIVYGGEEPTQFFPEKSMTGLSGGKAAHALYKDEELGATLTEKAAAWMRGHADEPFFLFFSTPHIHH
;
A
#
# COMPACT_ATOMS: atom_id res chain seq x y z
N PHE A 1 -7.97 -25.06 -4.95
CA PHE A 1 -8.94 -24.41 -5.84
C PHE A 1 -8.81 -25.04 -7.22
N THR A 2 -9.91 -25.46 -7.80
CA THR A 2 -9.97 -26.08 -9.14
C THR A 2 -10.48 -25.11 -10.20
N ASP A 3 -11.08 -23.99 -9.75
CA ASP A 3 -11.63 -22.94 -10.61
C ASP A 3 -11.60 -21.60 -9.85
N ALA A 4 -10.61 -20.78 -10.14
CA ALA A 4 -10.40 -19.50 -9.48
C ALA A 4 -10.01 -18.44 -10.51
N HIS A 5 -10.78 -17.35 -10.55
CA HIS A 5 -10.60 -16.27 -11.50
C HIS A 5 -10.35 -14.94 -10.79
N SER A 6 -9.36 -14.18 -11.26
CA SER A 6 -9.21 -12.79 -10.86
C SER A 6 -10.25 -11.92 -11.59
N ALA A 7 -10.75 -10.90 -10.91
CA ALA A 7 -11.69 -9.92 -11.51
C ALA A 7 -11.06 -9.06 -12.60
N SER A 8 -9.72 -9.01 -12.67
CA SER A 8 -8.94 -8.29 -13.69
C SER A 8 -7.54 -8.88 -13.78
N ALA A 9 -6.88 -8.70 -14.93
CA ALA A 9 -5.46 -8.99 -15.10
C ALA A 9 -4.55 -7.86 -14.54
N VAL A 10 -5.13 -6.75 -14.07
CA VAL A 10 -4.40 -5.57 -13.61
C VAL A 10 -4.54 -5.41 -12.10
N CYS A 11 -3.46 -4.97 -11.45
CA CYS A 11 -3.34 -4.92 -9.98
C CYS A 11 -4.42 -4.08 -9.28
N THR A 12 -4.56 -2.80 -9.59
CA THR A 12 -5.52 -1.91 -8.92
C THR A 12 -6.96 -2.39 -9.09
N PRO A 13 -7.47 -2.70 -10.30
CA PRO A 13 -8.82 -3.24 -10.47
C PRO A 13 -9.07 -4.55 -9.73
N SER A 14 -8.10 -5.48 -9.71
CA SER A 14 -8.24 -6.74 -8.99
C SER A 14 -8.31 -6.54 -7.48
N ARG A 15 -7.45 -5.66 -6.92
CA ARG A 15 -7.43 -5.31 -5.49
C ARG A 15 -8.72 -4.63 -5.07
N TYR A 16 -9.19 -3.68 -5.89
CA TYR A 16 -10.47 -3.02 -5.68
C TYR A 16 -11.60 -4.04 -5.59
N ALA A 17 -11.71 -4.91 -6.58
CA ALA A 17 -12.77 -5.90 -6.63
C ALA A 17 -12.72 -6.91 -5.46
N LEU A 18 -11.52 -7.37 -5.09
CA LEU A 18 -11.34 -8.28 -3.96
C LEU A 18 -11.80 -7.67 -2.64
N LEU A 19 -11.45 -6.41 -2.38
CA LEU A 19 -11.78 -5.76 -1.12
C LEU A 19 -13.24 -5.27 -1.06
N THR A 20 -13.85 -4.93 -2.19
CA THR A 20 -15.18 -4.31 -2.23
C THR A 20 -16.30 -5.22 -2.68
N GLY A 21 -15.98 -6.38 -3.30
CA GLY A 21 -16.97 -7.24 -3.94
C GLY A 21 -17.61 -6.62 -5.19
N GLU A 22 -17.03 -5.55 -5.76
CA GLU A 22 -17.54 -4.86 -6.94
C GLU A 22 -16.48 -4.80 -8.04
N TYR A 23 -16.85 -5.04 -9.28
CA TYR A 23 -15.94 -4.84 -10.40
C TYR A 23 -15.51 -3.37 -10.52
N ALA A 24 -14.21 -3.15 -10.63
CA ALA A 24 -13.60 -1.82 -10.62
C ALA A 24 -14.03 -0.94 -11.82
N PHE A 25 -14.35 -1.53 -12.96
CA PHE A 25 -14.85 -0.80 -14.13
C PHE A 25 -16.18 -0.05 -13.85
N ARG A 26 -16.96 -0.47 -12.86
CA ARG A 26 -18.18 0.25 -12.42
C ARG A 26 -17.86 1.60 -11.76
N LYS A 27 -16.63 1.83 -11.41
CA LYS A 27 -16.08 3.07 -10.85
C LYS A 27 -15.06 3.72 -11.79
N ASP A 28 -15.10 3.34 -13.05
CA ASP A 28 -14.17 3.83 -14.07
C ASP A 28 -12.68 3.59 -13.75
N ILE A 29 -12.39 2.49 -13.05
CA ILE A 29 -11.03 2.08 -12.71
C ILE A 29 -10.63 0.93 -13.65
N TRP A 30 -9.87 1.27 -14.68
CA TRP A 30 -9.49 0.34 -15.75
C TRP A 30 -8.04 -0.13 -15.67
N GLY A 31 -7.16 0.68 -15.08
CA GLY A 31 -5.72 0.46 -15.04
C GLY A 31 -5.12 0.62 -13.65
N PRO A 32 -3.78 0.55 -13.55
CA PRO A 32 -3.08 0.79 -12.31
C PRO A 32 -3.26 2.23 -11.84
N ALA A 33 -3.46 2.41 -10.53
CA ALA A 33 -3.56 3.73 -9.95
C ALA A 33 -2.23 4.50 -10.08
N PRO A 34 -2.24 5.77 -10.45
CA PRO A 34 -1.06 6.62 -10.33
C PRO A 34 -0.52 6.66 -8.90
N THR A 35 0.78 6.88 -8.75
CA THR A 35 1.44 6.92 -7.43
C THR A 35 0.89 8.01 -6.51
N ARG A 36 0.35 9.08 -7.09
CA ARG A 36 -0.28 10.20 -6.38
C ARG A 36 -1.81 10.11 -6.33
N SER A 37 -2.35 8.92 -6.53
CA SER A 37 -3.79 8.72 -6.48
C SER A 37 -4.33 8.93 -5.07
N PRO A 38 -5.43 9.68 -4.89
CA PRO A 38 -6.18 9.61 -3.65
C PRO A 38 -6.74 8.21 -3.44
N LEU A 39 -7.20 7.90 -2.24
CA LEU A 39 -7.83 6.62 -1.96
C LEU A 39 -9.01 6.38 -2.91
N LEU A 40 -8.96 5.26 -3.65
CA LEU A 40 -9.94 4.91 -4.68
C LEU A 40 -11.22 4.30 -4.11
N ILE A 41 -11.13 3.66 -2.95
CA ILE A 41 -12.27 3.06 -2.27
C ILE A 41 -12.84 4.09 -1.30
N ASP A 42 -14.13 4.40 -1.44
CA ASP A 42 -14.84 5.27 -0.51
C ASP A 42 -14.71 4.71 0.93
N PRO A 43 -14.20 5.50 1.89
CA PRO A 43 -14.05 5.05 3.28
C PRO A 43 -15.36 4.62 3.96
N THR A 44 -16.51 5.05 3.44
CA THR A 44 -17.81 4.64 3.99
C THR A 44 -18.27 3.28 3.48
N ARG A 45 -17.66 2.80 2.39
CA ARG A 45 -18.03 1.55 1.76
C ARG A 45 -17.73 0.34 2.65
N THR A 46 -18.62 -0.63 2.61
CA THR A 46 -18.35 -1.95 3.21
C THR A 46 -17.29 -2.68 2.41
N THR A 47 -16.24 -3.12 3.09
CA THR A 47 -15.12 -3.89 2.55
C THR A 47 -15.05 -5.26 3.22
N LEU A 48 -14.31 -6.19 2.62
CA LEU A 48 -14.06 -7.51 3.20
C LEU A 48 -13.43 -7.39 4.60
N ALA A 49 -12.42 -6.54 4.76
CA ALA A 49 -11.78 -6.31 6.06
C ALA A 49 -12.78 -5.78 7.10
N ARG A 50 -13.62 -4.82 6.71
CA ARG A 50 -14.64 -4.25 7.62
C ARG A 50 -15.70 -5.27 8.04
N VAL A 51 -16.11 -6.15 7.12
CA VAL A 51 -17.06 -7.23 7.43
C VAL A 51 -16.47 -8.18 8.47
N LEU A 52 -15.22 -8.60 8.27
CA LEU A 52 -14.52 -9.52 9.17
C LEU A 52 -14.24 -8.86 10.53
N LYS A 53 -13.78 -7.61 10.53
CA LYS A 53 -13.60 -6.84 11.76
C LYS A 53 -14.88 -6.77 12.61
N ARG A 54 -16.04 -6.53 11.99
CA ARG A 54 -17.35 -6.53 12.68
C ARG A 54 -17.72 -7.91 13.26
N ARG A 55 -17.07 -8.96 12.79
CA ARG A 55 -17.22 -10.33 13.30
C ARG A 55 -16.17 -10.73 14.33
N GLY A 56 -15.39 -9.74 14.81
CA GLY A 56 -14.39 -9.96 15.85
C GLY A 56 -13.05 -10.48 15.32
N TYR A 57 -12.77 -10.39 14.03
CA TYR A 57 -11.47 -10.72 13.50
C TYR A 57 -10.49 -9.54 13.69
N ALA A 58 -9.29 -9.82 14.17
CA ALA A 58 -8.16 -8.92 13.98
C ALA A 58 -7.82 -8.85 12.48
N THR A 59 -7.56 -7.65 11.96
CA THR A 59 -7.42 -7.48 10.51
C THR A 59 -6.13 -6.74 10.16
N ALA A 60 -5.34 -7.31 9.24
CA ALA A 60 -4.12 -6.66 8.78
C ALA A 60 -3.93 -6.76 7.27
N CYS A 61 -3.22 -5.76 6.73
CA CYS A 61 -2.76 -5.74 5.35
C CYS A 61 -1.25 -5.57 5.33
N PHE A 62 -0.55 -6.51 4.68
CA PHE A 62 0.90 -6.46 4.49
C PHE A 62 1.24 -6.50 3.01
N GLY A 63 2.19 -5.65 2.61
CA GLY A 63 2.71 -5.64 1.25
C GLY A 63 2.20 -4.50 0.39
N LYS A 64 2.08 -4.73 -0.91
CA LYS A 64 1.67 -3.73 -1.89
C LYS A 64 0.23 -3.29 -1.67
N TRP A 65 0.01 -1.98 -1.53
CA TRP A 65 -1.34 -1.41 -1.43
C TRP A 65 -1.98 -1.12 -2.80
N HIS A 66 -1.47 -0.17 -3.51
CA HIS A 66 -1.85 0.25 -4.86
C HIS A 66 -3.33 0.62 -5.06
N LEU A 67 -3.96 1.17 -4.04
CA LEU A 67 -5.34 1.69 -4.09
C LEU A 67 -5.43 3.16 -3.68
N GLY A 68 -4.27 3.85 -3.64
CA GLY A 68 -4.19 5.26 -3.27
C GLY A 68 -4.25 5.53 -1.76
N PHE A 69 -3.89 6.76 -1.39
CA PHE A 69 -3.92 7.27 -0.02
C PHE A 69 -4.40 8.70 -0.01
N GLY A 70 -4.97 9.11 1.12
CA GLY A 70 -5.42 10.48 1.31
C GLY A 70 -6.67 10.83 0.53
N SER A 71 -7.12 12.06 0.74
CA SER A 71 -8.18 12.69 -0.04
C SER A 71 -7.60 13.40 -1.27
N LYS A 72 -8.45 13.88 -2.18
CA LYS A 72 -7.99 14.71 -3.30
C LYS A 72 -7.22 15.93 -2.80
N PRO A 73 -6.11 16.31 -3.44
CA PRO A 73 -5.62 15.84 -4.74
C PRO A 73 -4.81 14.54 -4.71
N GLY A 74 -4.52 13.97 -3.55
CA GLY A 74 -3.76 12.74 -3.35
C GLY A 74 -2.92 12.80 -2.06
N PRO A 75 -2.04 11.82 -1.82
CA PRO A 75 -1.29 11.74 -0.59
C PRO A 75 -0.28 12.89 -0.42
N ASP A 76 -0.20 13.40 0.81
CA ASP A 76 0.98 14.10 1.31
C ASP A 76 1.84 13.08 2.08
N TRP A 77 2.97 12.70 1.49
CA TRP A 77 3.87 11.68 2.07
C TRP A 77 4.55 12.14 3.36
N ASN A 78 4.49 13.43 3.69
CA ASN A 78 5.06 14.01 4.89
C ASN A 78 4.07 14.13 6.05
N ALA A 79 2.81 13.79 5.80
CA ALA A 79 1.71 13.89 6.76
C ALA A 79 1.05 12.51 7.01
N ASP A 80 -0.06 12.51 7.72
CA ASP A 80 -0.91 11.33 7.87
C ASP A 80 -1.55 10.95 6.52
N LEU A 81 -1.29 9.74 6.07
CA LEU A 81 -1.84 9.17 4.84
C LEU A 81 -3.29 8.69 5.03
N LYS A 82 -4.15 9.63 5.42
CA LYS A 82 -5.58 9.41 5.67
C LYS A 82 -6.46 10.07 4.61
N PRO A 83 -7.53 9.37 4.17
CA PRO A 83 -7.86 7.98 4.46
C PRO A 83 -6.94 6.99 3.74
N GLY A 84 -6.80 5.79 4.31
CA GLY A 84 -5.95 4.71 3.79
C GLY A 84 -6.50 3.33 4.13
N PRO A 85 -5.64 2.31 4.23
CA PRO A 85 -6.05 0.94 4.57
C PRO A 85 -6.86 0.82 5.86
N LEU A 86 -6.50 1.59 6.90
CA LEU A 86 -7.16 1.51 8.20
C LEU A 86 -8.61 1.99 8.12
N GLU A 87 -8.89 3.04 7.35
CA GLU A 87 -10.23 3.54 7.12
C GLU A 87 -11.10 2.56 6.32
N LEU A 88 -10.49 1.56 5.68
CA LEU A 88 -11.20 0.49 5.00
C LEU A 88 -11.44 -0.76 5.86
N GLY A 89 -11.06 -0.70 7.13
CA GLY A 89 -11.36 -1.74 8.12
C GLY A 89 -10.18 -2.61 8.52
N PHE A 90 -8.96 -2.32 8.08
CA PHE A 90 -7.77 -2.95 8.63
C PHE A 90 -7.38 -2.31 9.97
N ASP A 91 -6.93 -3.11 10.92
CA ASP A 91 -6.37 -2.64 12.20
C ASP A 91 -4.91 -2.27 12.06
N HIS A 92 -4.21 -2.94 11.14
CA HIS A 92 -2.80 -2.72 10.87
C HIS A 92 -2.49 -2.77 9.38
N TYR A 93 -1.60 -1.89 8.94
CA TYR A 93 -1.01 -1.89 7.61
C TYR A 93 0.50 -1.73 7.70
N PHE A 94 1.23 -2.57 6.98
CA PHE A 94 2.65 -2.37 6.71
C PHE A 94 2.96 -2.78 5.29
N GLY A 95 3.54 -1.88 4.49
CA GLY A 95 3.82 -2.22 3.11
C GLY A 95 4.34 -1.08 2.27
N ILE A 96 4.26 -1.28 0.96
CA ILE A 96 4.68 -0.30 -0.05
C ILE A 96 3.46 0.34 -0.73
N PRO A 97 3.54 1.65 -1.03
CA PRO A 97 2.40 2.38 -1.61
C PRO A 97 1.90 1.83 -2.93
N VAL A 98 2.81 1.52 -3.82
CA VAL A 98 2.54 1.09 -5.20
C VAL A 98 3.29 -0.19 -5.53
N VAL A 99 4.13 -0.21 -6.53
CA VAL A 99 5.00 -1.33 -6.90
C VAL A 99 6.45 -1.01 -6.53
N ASN A 100 7.32 -2.00 -6.55
CA ASN A 100 8.74 -1.82 -6.30
C ASN A 100 9.45 -0.92 -7.33
N SER A 101 8.90 -0.76 -8.53
CA SER A 101 9.38 0.19 -9.53
C SER A 101 8.69 1.57 -9.48
N GLY A 102 7.79 1.79 -8.52
CA GLY A 102 7.01 3.03 -8.39
C GLY A 102 7.38 3.85 -7.15
N VAL A 103 7.53 5.16 -7.32
CA VAL A 103 7.90 6.07 -6.23
C VAL A 103 6.69 6.54 -5.41
N PRO A 104 6.89 6.88 -4.13
CA PRO A 104 8.15 6.83 -3.38
C PRO A 104 8.53 5.39 -2.98
N HIS A 105 9.83 5.08 -2.98
CA HIS A 105 10.35 3.80 -2.49
C HIS A 105 10.50 3.87 -0.98
N VAL A 106 9.40 3.71 -0.27
CA VAL A 106 9.34 3.82 1.19
C VAL A 106 8.44 2.75 1.78
N TRP A 107 8.69 2.42 3.02
CA TRP A 107 7.74 1.70 3.84
C TRP A 107 6.69 2.64 4.39
N VAL A 108 5.45 2.18 4.39
CA VAL A 108 4.36 2.84 5.10
C VAL A 108 3.87 1.91 6.19
N GLU A 109 3.80 2.41 7.41
CA GLU A 109 3.16 1.71 8.51
C GLU A 109 1.94 2.51 8.98
N ASN A 110 0.79 1.88 8.93
CA ASN A 110 -0.50 2.48 9.24
C ASN A 110 -0.75 3.76 8.40
N HIS A 111 -0.53 4.92 9.00
CA HIS A 111 -0.80 6.19 8.34
C HIS A 111 0.47 6.99 7.99
N ARG A 112 1.67 6.43 8.22
CA ARG A 112 2.90 7.23 8.07
C ARG A 112 3.99 6.50 7.28
N VAL A 113 4.78 7.29 6.61
CA VAL A 113 6.04 6.85 6.04
C VAL A 113 7.00 6.53 7.18
N VAL A 114 7.61 5.35 7.14
CA VAL A 114 8.56 4.89 8.16
C VAL A 114 9.90 5.60 7.98
N GLY A 115 10.44 6.14 9.09
CA GLY A 115 11.76 6.76 9.10
C GLY A 115 11.86 8.08 8.35
N LEU A 116 10.74 8.75 8.10
CA LEU A 116 10.75 10.08 7.50
C LEU A 116 11.38 11.09 8.46
N ASP A 117 12.36 11.83 7.99
CA ASP A 117 12.95 12.97 8.69
C ASP A 117 12.17 14.25 8.36
N PRO A 118 11.61 14.96 9.35
CA PRO A 118 10.92 16.23 9.11
C PRO A 118 11.81 17.32 8.49
N ASN A 119 13.14 17.21 8.65
CA ASN A 119 14.10 18.15 8.07
C ASN A 119 14.50 17.79 6.62
N ASP A 120 14.12 16.61 6.14
CA ASP A 120 14.35 16.16 4.77
C ASP A 120 13.04 15.59 4.19
N PRO A 121 12.02 16.42 3.96
CA PRO A 121 10.71 16.00 3.49
C PRO A 121 10.76 15.45 2.06
N ILE A 122 9.84 14.56 1.74
CA ILE A 122 9.61 14.08 0.37
C ILE A 122 8.94 15.19 -0.44
N VAL A 123 9.57 15.62 -1.53
CA VAL A 123 9.10 16.72 -2.39
C VAL A 123 8.93 16.21 -3.83
N TYR A 124 7.77 16.45 -4.42
CA TYR A 124 7.56 16.24 -5.85
C TYR A 124 8.02 17.45 -6.67
N GLY A 125 8.55 17.19 -7.85
CA GLY A 125 9.14 18.20 -8.73
C GLY A 125 10.66 18.36 -8.56
N GLY A 126 11.29 17.56 -7.70
CA GLY A 126 12.75 17.51 -7.60
C GLY A 126 13.38 16.68 -8.72
N GLU A 127 14.67 16.91 -8.94
CA GLU A 127 15.46 16.19 -9.97
C GLU A 127 16.54 15.28 -9.36
N GLU A 128 16.46 14.97 -8.06
CA GLU A 128 17.47 14.13 -7.42
C GLU A 128 17.37 12.67 -7.88
N PRO A 129 18.51 12.04 -8.17
CA PRO A 129 18.52 10.61 -8.50
C PRO A 129 18.09 9.75 -7.32
N THR A 130 17.39 8.66 -7.60
CA THR A 130 17.13 7.60 -6.61
C THR A 130 18.01 6.39 -6.92
N GLN A 131 18.10 5.42 -5.99
CA GLN A 131 18.85 4.19 -6.25
C GLN A 131 18.36 3.41 -7.48
N PHE A 132 17.09 3.57 -7.87
CA PHE A 132 16.47 2.91 -9.03
C PHE A 132 16.56 3.77 -10.30
N PHE A 133 16.81 5.06 -10.17
CA PHE A 133 16.92 6.01 -11.29
C PHE A 133 18.15 6.90 -11.06
N PRO A 134 19.37 6.32 -11.20
CA PRO A 134 20.60 7.02 -10.83
C PRO A 134 20.95 8.19 -11.75
N GLU A 135 20.42 8.22 -12.97
CA GLU A 135 20.80 9.24 -13.95
C GLU A 135 19.88 10.47 -13.96
N LYS A 136 18.62 10.30 -13.63
CA LYS A 136 17.64 11.38 -13.45
C LYS A 136 16.41 10.86 -12.75
N SER A 137 15.85 11.66 -11.85
CA SER A 137 14.51 11.37 -11.35
C SER A 137 13.48 11.50 -12.47
N MET A 138 13.22 10.44 -13.21
CA MET A 138 12.06 10.35 -14.12
C MET A 138 10.74 10.58 -13.38
N THR A 139 10.79 10.67 -12.08
CA THR A 139 9.64 10.70 -11.17
C THR A 139 9.41 12.06 -10.56
N GLY A 140 10.36 13.00 -10.73
CA GLY A 140 10.28 14.33 -10.14
C GLY A 140 10.20 14.31 -8.61
N LEU A 141 10.89 13.36 -7.94
CA LEU A 141 10.86 13.23 -6.49
C LEU A 141 12.24 13.55 -5.91
N SER A 142 12.28 14.29 -4.79
CA SER A 142 13.49 14.59 -4.02
C SER A 142 13.23 14.50 -2.53
N GLY A 143 14.28 14.52 -1.71
CA GLY A 143 14.18 14.42 -0.25
C GLY A 143 13.80 13.03 0.23
N GLY A 144 13.48 12.92 1.52
CA GLY A 144 13.10 11.66 2.17
C GLY A 144 14.22 10.63 2.21
N LYS A 145 15.49 11.04 2.21
CA LYS A 145 16.66 10.15 2.09
C LYS A 145 16.70 9.09 3.18
N ALA A 146 16.37 9.46 4.42
CA ALA A 146 16.34 8.53 5.54
C ALA A 146 15.26 7.44 5.36
N ALA A 147 14.06 7.81 4.92
CA ALA A 147 12.97 6.87 4.64
C ALA A 147 13.30 5.96 3.45
N HIS A 148 13.84 6.51 2.37
CA HIS A 148 14.27 5.74 1.20
C HIS A 148 15.41 4.76 1.52
N ALA A 149 16.33 5.10 2.42
CA ALA A 149 17.41 4.24 2.83
C ALA A 149 16.97 2.98 3.60
N LEU A 150 15.77 3.01 4.19
CA LEU A 150 15.16 1.85 4.84
C LEU A 150 14.52 0.88 3.85
N TYR A 151 14.25 1.33 2.63
CA TYR A 151 13.69 0.49 1.59
C TYR A 151 14.83 -0.13 0.77
N LYS A 152 14.86 -1.45 0.75
CA LYS A 152 15.81 -2.22 -0.07
C LYS A 152 15.02 -3.26 -0.85
N ASP A 153 15.11 -3.20 -2.17
CA ASP A 153 14.32 -4.05 -3.06
C ASP A 153 14.61 -5.54 -2.84
N GLU A 154 15.88 -5.88 -2.62
CA GLU A 154 16.34 -7.24 -2.33
C GLU A 154 15.82 -7.79 -0.99
N GLU A 155 15.49 -6.93 -0.03
CA GLU A 155 15.00 -7.31 1.29
C GLU A 155 13.46 -7.28 1.39
N LEU A 156 12.75 -6.82 0.36
CA LEU A 156 11.29 -6.65 0.35
C LEU A 156 10.54 -7.87 0.89
N GLY A 157 10.85 -9.03 0.34
CA GLY A 157 10.18 -10.27 0.70
C GLY A 157 10.46 -10.73 2.12
N ALA A 158 11.71 -10.66 2.52
CA ALA A 158 12.12 -11.03 3.87
C ALA A 158 11.45 -10.12 4.90
N THR A 159 11.53 -8.80 4.69
CA THR A 159 10.93 -7.79 5.57
C THR A 159 9.42 -7.97 5.71
N LEU A 160 8.70 -8.14 4.60
CA LEU A 160 7.24 -8.34 4.63
C LEU A 160 6.86 -9.64 5.33
N THR A 161 7.58 -10.72 5.05
CA THR A 161 7.32 -12.03 5.65
C THR A 161 7.57 -12.02 7.15
N GLU A 162 8.67 -11.39 7.59
CA GLU A 162 9.00 -11.27 9.01
C GLU A 162 7.95 -10.46 9.76
N LYS A 163 7.58 -9.29 9.24
CA LYS A 163 6.55 -8.42 9.83
C LYS A 163 5.19 -9.12 9.90
N ALA A 164 4.76 -9.76 8.81
CA ALA A 164 3.49 -10.48 8.77
C ALA A 164 3.48 -11.67 9.73
N ALA A 165 4.55 -12.47 9.77
CA ALA A 165 4.67 -13.59 10.68
C ALA A 165 4.72 -13.16 12.16
N ALA A 166 5.38 -12.04 12.46
CA ALA A 166 5.37 -11.46 13.81
C ALA A 166 3.96 -11.03 14.23
N TRP A 167 3.24 -10.36 13.33
CA TRP A 167 1.86 -9.96 13.57
C TRP A 167 0.94 -11.18 13.78
N MET A 168 1.04 -12.22 12.94
CA MET A 168 0.27 -13.46 13.09
C MET A 168 0.54 -14.14 14.45
N ARG A 169 1.81 -14.20 14.88
CA ARG A 169 2.15 -14.76 16.20
C ARG A 169 1.52 -13.99 17.35
N GLY A 170 1.44 -12.66 17.22
CA GLY A 170 0.78 -11.81 18.23
C GLY A 170 -0.74 -11.96 18.30
N HIS A 171 -1.35 -12.56 17.28
CA HIS A 171 -2.81 -12.76 17.16
C HIS A 171 -3.18 -14.25 17.04
N ALA A 172 -2.30 -15.16 17.51
CA ALA A 172 -2.49 -16.59 17.33
C ALA A 172 -3.70 -17.15 18.10
N ASP A 173 -4.12 -16.50 19.18
CA ASP A 173 -5.20 -16.94 20.07
C ASP A 173 -6.57 -16.33 19.70
N GLU A 174 -6.65 -15.58 18.61
CA GLU A 174 -7.91 -14.97 18.15
C GLU A 174 -8.10 -15.16 16.63
N PRO A 175 -9.33 -15.11 16.12
CA PRO A 175 -9.55 -15.15 14.69
C PRO A 175 -8.94 -13.91 14.03
N PHE A 176 -8.17 -14.11 12.96
CA PHE A 176 -7.59 -12.99 12.23
C PHE A 176 -7.79 -13.11 10.71
N PHE A 177 -7.77 -11.98 10.04
CA PHE A 177 -7.73 -11.84 8.60
C PHE A 177 -6.47 -11.10 8.18
N LEU A 178 -5.62 -11.79 7.46
CA LEU A 178 -4.41 -11.25 6.89
C LEU A 178 -4.54 -11.12 5.37
N PHE A 179 -4.51 -9.89 4.86
CA PHE A 179 -4.34 -9.63 3.43
C PHE A 179 -2.85 -9.46 3.12
N PHE A 180 -2.19 -10.56 2.75
CA PHE A 180 -0.77 -10.56 2.39
C PHE A 180 -0.59 -10.42 0.89
N SER A 181 -0.20 -9.23 0.47
CA SER A 181 -0.06 -8.83 -0.92
C SER A 181 1.41 -8.65 -1.29
N THR A 182 2.10 -9.77 -1.53
CA THR A 182 3.51 -9.74 -1.93
C THR A 182 3.70 -8.98 -3.24
N PRO A 183 4.73 -8.12 -3.35
CA PRO A 183 5.12 -7.49 -4.61
C PRO A 183 5.98 -8.38 -5.51
N HIS A 184 6.39 -9.57 -5.05
CA HIS A 184 7.22 -10.49 -5.84
C HIS A 184 6.52 -10.93 -7.13
N ILE A 185 7.33 -11.23 -8.15
CA ILE A 185 6.92 -11.48 -9.53
C ILE A 185 6.32 -10.24 -10.23
N HIS A 186 6.48 -9.07 -9.67
CA HIS A 186 6.13 -7.81 -10.30
C HIS A 186 7.40 -7.01 -10.57
N HIS A 187 7.59 -6.57 -11.79
CA HIS A 187 8.72 -5.73 -12.24
C HIS A 187 8.27 -4.29 -12.47
#